data_fa1ff815c28832e8bb6202e10ae01fff
#
_entry.id   fa1ff815c28832e8bb6202e10ae01fff
#
_cell.length_a   1.000
_cell.length_b   1.000
_cell.length_c   1.000
_cell.angle_alpha   90.00
_cell.angle_beta   90.00
_cell.angle_gamma   90.00
#
_symmetry.space_group_name_H-M   'P 1'
#
loop_
_entity.id
_entity.type
_entity.pdbx_description
1 polymer ?
#
loop_
_entity_poly.entity_id
_entity_poly.type
_entity_poly.pdbx_seq_one_letter_code
_entity_poly.pdbx_strand_id
1 'polypeptide(L)'
;RDIFWNPKKGFRIIQSFIPMLGENEFHIWNQSFSLFLPYSKTVTLALNTTMQKKYGYKNDVWINYFGNSFNIRGWKLPKKGSSLDNFRFGHEFIFSSFEVRKIVLSEKASVLGLSKGLCFVGFIDGGVINKNWDDINMDNLIGGAGIGVRIPVPILQSIRIDIGWGIKNKMFNKNYAVHLAIQQKF
;
A
#
# COMPACT_ATOMS: atom_id res chain seq x y z
N ARG A 1 2.90 9.70 -15.81
CA ARG A 1 4.13 9.38 -15.06
C ARG A 1 5.29 9.13 -16.03
N ASP A 2 6.49 9.51 -15.62
CA ASP A 2 7.68 9.54 -16.47
C ASP A 2 8.42 8.19 -16.58
N ILE A 3 8.47 7.43 -15.49
CA ILE A 3 9.15 6.13 -15.44
C ILE A 3 8.21 5.09 -14.83
N PHE A 4 8.07 3.94 -15.46
CA PHE A 4 7.11 2.92 -15.06
C PHE A 4 7.41 2.30 -13.68
N TRP A 5 8.67 1.95 -13.42
CA TRP A 5 9.08 1.24 -12.21
C TRP A 5 9.37 2.15 -11.00
N ASN A 6 9.67 3.43 -11.21
CA ASN A 6 9.90 4.43 -10.15
C ASN A 6 9.51 5.82 -10.65
N PRO A 7 8.20 6.13 -10.74
CA PRO A 7 7.75 7.42 -11.24
C PRO A 7 8.27 8.57 -10.39
N LYS A 8 8.80 9.60 -11.05
CA LYS A 8 9.28 10.81 -10.40
C LYS A 8 8.28 11.96 -10.47
N LYS A 9 7.48 12.02 -11.54
CA LYS A 9 6.54 13.11 -11.80
C LYS A 9 5.25 12.59 -12.43
N GLY A 10 4.14 13.22 -12.09
CA GLY A 10 2.84 12.98 -12.70
C GLY A 10 1.84 12.40 -11.72
N PHE A 11 0.71 12.01 -12.26
CA PHE A 11 -0.35 11.35 -11.51
C PHE A 11 -0.88 10.14 -12.27
N ARG A 12 -1.59 9.29 -11.55
CA ARG A 12 -2.29 8.12 -12.10
C ARG A 12 -3.62 7.95 -11.40
N ILE A 13 -4.68 7.74 -12.16
CA ILE A 13 -5.99 7.33 -11.66
C ILE A 13 -6.28 5.96 -12.23
N ILE A 14 -6.70 5.04 -11.36
CA ILE A 14 -7.19 3.73 -11.74
C ILE A 14 -8.58 3.60 -11.15
N GLN A 15 -9.55 3.24 -11.99
CA GLN A 15 -10.90 2.92 -11.59
C GLN A 15 -11.26 1.56 -12.16
N SER A 16 -11.84 0.69 -11.34
CA SER A 16 -12.34 -0.60 -11.79
C SER A 16 -13.69 -0.91 -11.16
N PHE A 17 -14.53 -1.52 -11.95
CA PHE A 17 -15.82 -2.07 -11.53
C PHE A 17 -15.82 -3.55 -11.86
N ILE A 18 -16.05 -4.39 -10.87
CA ILE A 18 -15.97 -5.85 -10.98
C ILE A 18 -17.34 -6.42 -10.58
N PRO A 19 -18.19 -6.78 -11.56
CA PRO A 19 -19.44 -7.47 -11.27
C PRO A 19 -19.17 -8.96 -10.99
N MET A 20 -19.80 -9.50 -9.96
CA MET A 20 -19.84 -10.91 -9.66
C MET A 20 -21.31 -11.35 -9.71
N LEU A 21 -21.62 -12.17 -10.72
CA LEU A 21 -22.98 -12.61 -11.02
C LEU A 21 -23.20 -14.02 -10.50
N GLY A 22 -24.41 -14.37 -10.11
CA GLY A 22 -24.78 -15.68 -9.58
C GLY A 22 -25.73 -15.57 -8.38
N GLU A 23 -25.90 -16.64 -7.62
CA GLU A 23 -26.83 -16.68 -6.48
C GLU A 23 -26.52 -15.63 -5.38
N ASN A 24 -25.26 -15.26 -5.24
CA ASN A 24 -24.80 -14.26 -4.28
C ASN A 24 -24.17 -13.07 -5.02
N GLU A 25 -24.98 -12.33 -5.73
CA GLU A 25 -24.54 -11.19 -6.54
C GLU A 25 -23.93 -10.08 -5.69
N PHE A 26 -22.79 -9.58 -6.15
CA PHE A 26 -22.16 -8.38 -5.60
C PHE A 26 -21.32 -7.66 -6.66
N HIS A 27 -21.06 -6.41 -6.42
CA HIS A 27 -20.20 -5.59 -7.26
C HIS A 27 -19.13 -4.92 -6.43
N ILE A 28 -17.91 -4.89 -6.93
CA ILE A 28 -16.79 -4.20 -6.29
C ILE A 28 -16.42 -3.01 -7.15
N TRP A 29 -16.44 -1.84 -6.55
CA TRP A 29 -15.91 -0.61 -7.12
C TRP A 29 -14.62 -0.23 -6.40
N ASN A 30 -13.53 -0.14 -7.18
CA ASN A 30 -12.23 0.30 -6.68
C ASN A 30 -11.83 1.59 -7.37
N GLN A 31 -11.25 2.50 -6.62
CA GLN A 31 -10.63 3.70 -7.12
C GLN A 31 -9.28 3.91 -6.46
N SER A 32 -8.25 4.19 -7.25
CA SER A 32 -6.91 4.53 -6.78
C SER A 32 -6.42 5.79 -7.47
N PHE A 33 -5.90 6.71 -6.67
CA PHE A 33 -5.25 7.93 -7.11
C PHE A 33 -3.81 7.91 -6.61
N SER A 34 -2.85 8.17 -7.52
CA SER A 34 -1.44 8.30 -7.18
C SER A 34 -0.91 9.62 -7.70
N LEU A 35 -0.09 10.30 -6.91
CA LEU A 35 0.57 11.55 -7.24
C LEU A 35 2.07 11.44 -6.97
N PHE A 36 2.89 11.91 -7.91
CA PHE A 36 4.35 11.91 -7.81
C PHE A 36 4.86 13.32 -8.04
N LEU A 37 5.56 13.87 -7.05
CA LEU A 37 6.09 15.23 -7.06
C LEU A 37 7.62 15.17 -6.92
N PRO A 38 8.38 15.65 -7.91
CA PRO A 38 9.83 15.77 -7.79
C PRO A 38 10.17 16.89 -6.80
N TYR A 39 10.74 16.53 -5.66
CA TYR A 39 11.28 17.49 -4.70
C TYR A 39 12.69 17.94 -5.09
N SER A 40 13.50 17.01 -5.61
CA SER A 40 14.82 17.30 -6.17
C SER A 40 15.15 16.29 -7.27
N LYS A 41 16.37 16.42 -7.88
CA LYS A 41 16.84 15.45 -8.89
C LYS A 41 16.85 14.00 -8.40
N THR A 42 17.02 13.77 -7.11
CA THR A 42 17.14 12.46 -6.48
C THR A 42 16.01 12.13 -5.52
N VAL A 43 15.16 13.07 -5.15
CA VAL A 43 14.07 12.89 -4.17
C VAL A 43 12.72 13.09 -4.82
N THR A 44 11.84 12.15 -4.62
CA THR A 44 10.43 12.17 -5.06
C THR A 44 9.51 11.97 -3.87
N LEU A 45 8.49 12.80 -3.77
CA LEU A 45 7.35 12.59 -2.88
C LEU A 45 6.27 11.84 -3.63
N ALA A 46 5.76 10.77 -3.06
CA ALA A 46 4.72 9.96 -3.67
C ALA A 46 3.54 9.79 -2.71
N LEU A 47 2.36 10.07 -3.18
CA LEU A 47 1.10 9.89 -2.46
C LEU A 47 0.24 8.90 -3.23
N ASN A 48 -0.38 7.99 -2.53
CA ASN A 48 -1.43 7.12 -3.09
C ASN A 48 -2.62 7.08 -2.13
N THR A 49 -3.82 7.15 -2.68
CA THR A 49 -5.07 6.89 -1.95
C THR A 49 -5.86 5.86 -2.73
N THR A 50 -6.31 4.82 -2.05
CA THR A 50 -7.13 3.77 -2.64
C THR A 50 -8.37 3.57 -1.80
N MET A 51 -9.51 3.44 -2.46
CA MET A 51 -10.78 3.13 -1.84
C MET A 51 -11.46 1.98 -2.56
N GLN A 52 -12.19 1.17 -1.79
CA GLN A 52 -13.02 0.09 -2.29
C GLN A 52 -14.38 0.16 -1.62
N LYS A 53 -15.43 0.06 -2.44
CA LYS A 53 -16.80 -0.11 -1.98
C LYS A 53 -17.38 -1.40 -2.58
N LYS A 54 -18.13 -2.14 -1.78
CA LYS A 54 -18.78 -3.38 -2.18
C LYS A 54 -20.30 -3.25 -2.06
N TYR A 55 -20.98 -3.47 -3.13
CA TYR A 55 -22.43 -3.45 -3.23
C TYR A 55 -22.97 -4.87 -3.32
N GLY A 56 -24.14 -5.13 -2.73
CA GLY A 56 -24.79 -6.44 -2.75
C GLY A 56 -24.32 -7.37 -1.65
N TYR A 57 -24.27 -8.66 -1.93
CA TYR A 57 -23.98 -9.69 -0.92
C TYR A 57 -22.56 -9.59 -0.35
N LYS A 58 -22.46 -9.59 0.97
CA LYS A 58 -21.18 -9.47 1.69
C LYS A 58 -20.90 -10.75 2.47
N ASN A 59 -20.14 -11.65 1.88
CA ASN A 59 -19.69 -12.88 2.52
C ASN A 59 -18.23 -12.81 2.95
N ASP A 60 -17.85 -13.68 3.84
CA ASP A 60 -16.50 -13.73 4.41
C ASP A 60 -15.43 -14.26 3.46
N VAL A 61 -15.81 -14.81 2.30
CA VAL A 61 -14.86 -15.32 1.30
C VAL A 61 -14.13 -14.18 0.62
N TRP A 62 -14.83 -13.04 0.40
CA TRP A 62 -14.30 -11.84 -0.25
C TRP A 62 -14.02 -10.72 0.74
N ILE A 63 -13.50 -11.07 1.91
CA ILE A 63 -13.13 -10.09 2.93
C ILE A 63 -11.72 -9.55 2.65
N ASN A 64 -11.56 -8.24 2.74
CA ASN A 64 -10.27 -7.59 2.68
C ASN A 64 -9.62 -7.52 4.06
N TYR A 65 -8.31 -7.27 4.08
CA TYR A 65 -7.59 -7.02 5.31
C TYR A 65 -6.47 -5.99 5.15
N PHE A 66 -6.14 -5.30 6.23
CA PHE A 66 -4.97 -4.45 6.33
C PHE A 66 -3.81 -5.16 7.03
N GLY A 67 -2.58 -4.85 6.61
CA GLY A 67 -1.36 -5.41 7.16
C GLY A 67 -0.59 -6.27 6.16
N ASN A 68 -0.31 -5.72 4.98
CA ASN A 68 0.53 -6.36 3.97
C ASN A 68 1.37 -5.34 3.20
N SER A 69 2.17 -5.81 2.26
CA SER A 69 3.07 -4.99 1.46
C SER A 69 2.36 -3.97 0.54
N PHE A 70 1.08 -4.15 0.25
CA PHE A 70 0.35 -3.35 -0.74
C PHE A 70 -0.63 -2.37 -0.13
N ASN A 71 -0.96 -2.51 1.15
CA ASN A 71 -1.82 -1.57 1.86
C ASN A 71 -1.09 -0.93 3.06
N ILE A 72 -1.43 -1.25 4.30
CA ILE A 72 -0.83 -0.65 5.49
C ILE A 72 0.32 -1.53 5.98
N ARG A 73 1.53 -1.06 5.80
CA ARG A 73 2.77 -1.73 6.24
C ARG A 73 2.97 -1.59 7.76
N GLY A 74 3.89 -2.38 8.30
CA GLY A 74 4.20 -2.36 9.74
C GLY A 74 3.37 -3.31 10.58
N TRP A 75 2.49 -4.09 9.96
CA TRP A 75 1.68 -5.11 10.60
C TRP A 75 2.01 -6.48 10.02
N LYS A 76 2.09 -7.50 10.87
CA LYS A 76 2.11 -8.90 10.40
C LYS A 76 0.75 -9.25 9.79
N LEU A 77 0.73 -10.26 8.91
CA LEU A 77 -0.53 -10.77 8.36
C LEU A 77 -1.54 -11.07 9.46
N PRO A 78 -2.78 -10.58 9.36
CA PRO A 78 -3.78 -10.81 10.37
C PRO A 78 -4.25 -12.26 10.37
N LYS A 79 -4.61 -12.77 11.54
CA LYS A 79 -5.23 -14.09 11.69
C LYS A 79 -6.75 -13.93 11.70
N LYS A 80 -7.43 -14.47 10.69
CA LYS A 80 -8.91 -14.49 10.63
C LYS A 80 -9.45 -15.24 11.85
N GLY A 81 -10.47 -14.67 12.52
CA GLY A 81 -11.06 -15.21 13.74
C GLY A 81 -10.32 -14.85 15.05
N SER A 82 -9.17 -14.16 14.98
CA SER A 82 -8.53 -13.64 16.16
C SER A 82 -9.18 -12.32 16.58
N SER A 83 -9.61 -12.21 17.83
CA SER A 83 -10.16 -10.97 18.38
C SER A 83 -9.17 -9.79 18.31
N LEU A 84 -7.88 -10.08 18.38
CA LEU A 84 -6.80 -9.09 18.30
C LEU A 84 -6.64 -8.50 16.89
N ASP A 85 -7.14 -9.16 15.86
CA ASP A 85 -6.97 -8.77 14.47
C ASP A 85 -8.28 -8.37 13.78
N ASN A 86 -9.44 -8.58 14.40
CA ASN A 86 -10.76 -8.35 13.79
C ASN A 86 -10.95 -6.94 13.23
N PHE A 87 -10.34 -5.93 13.85
CA PHE A 87 -10.42 -4.53 13.41
C PHE A 87 -9.69 -4.26 12.09
N ARG A 88 -8.94 -5.22 11.56
CA ARG A 88 -8.21 -5.13 10.29
C ARG A 88 -8.91 -5.81 9.12
N PHE A 89 -10.09 -6.40 9.34
CA PHE A 89 -10.88 -7.05 8.32
C PHE A 89 -12.13 -6.27 7.96
N GLY A 90 -12.49 -6.29 6.69
CA GLY A 90 -13.73 -5.66 6.20
C GLY A 90 -13.92 -5.86 4.70
N HIS A 91 -15.06 -5.42 4.20
CA HIS A 91 -15.37 -5.47 2.77
C HIS A 91 -15.06 -4.15 2.07
N GLU A 92 -15.10 -3.07 2.82
CA GLU A 92 -14.98 -1.71 2.32
C GLU A 92 -13.87 -0.98 3.07
N PHE A 93 -13.08 -0.19 2.33
CA PHE A 93 -11.95 0.50 2.92
C PHE A 93 -11.57 1.76 2.16
N ILE A 94 -10.88 2.63 2.87
CA ILE A 94 -10.07 3.69 2.30
C ILE A 94 -8.71 3.67 2.99
N PHE A 95 -7.63 3.74 2.23
CA PHE A 95 -6.31 3.93 2.78
C PHE A 95 -5.48 4.89 1.93
N SER A 96 -4.53 5.55 2.59
CA SER A 96 -3.55 6.41 1.95
C SER A 96 -2.14 5.99 2.34
N SER A 97 -1.20 6.21 1.45
CA SER A 97 0.21 5.95 1.64
C SER A 97 1.02 7.15 1.15
N PHE A 98 1.88 7.66 1.99
CA PHE A 98 2.83 8.71 1.64
C PHE A 98 4.24 8.13 1.69
N GLU A 99 5.05 8.37 0.65
CA GLU A 99 6.43 7.94 0.57
C GLU A 99 7.35 9.10 0.19
N VAL A 100 8.47 9.18 0.88
CA VAL A 100 9.64 9.98 0.47
C VAL A 100 10.65 9.02 -0.11
N ARG A 101 10.92 9.12 -1.39
CA ARG A 101 11.81 8.23 -2.16
C ARG A 101 13.10 8.95 -2.50
N LYS A 102 14.26 8.41 -2.11
CA LYS A 102 15.57 8.98 -2.40
C LYS A 102 16.44 7.99 -3.17
N ILE A 103 16.81 8.34 -4.39
CA ILE A 103 17.77 7.59 -5.18
C ILE A 103 19.17 7.85 -4.63
N VAL A 104 19.87 6.80 -4.23
CA VAL A 104 21.20 6.89 -3.59
C VAL A 104 22.30 6.52 -4.56
N LEU A 105 22.07 5.50 -5.40
CA LEU A 105 22.99 5.14 -6.48
C LEU A 105 22.39 5.58 -7.81
N SER A 106 23.11 6.41 -8.55
CA SER A 106 22.66 6.88 -9.87
C SER A 106 22.66 5.73 -10.87
N GLU A 107 21.91 5.89 -11.97
CA GLU A 107 21.83 4.92 -13.06
C GLU A 107 23.18 4.57 -13.69
N LYS A 108 24.21 5.41 -13.48
CA LYS A 108 25.58 5.22 -13.98
C LYS A 108 26.42 4.29 -13.10
N ALA A 109 26.04 4.05 -11.86
CA ALA A 109 26.73 3.13 -10.96
C ALA A 109 26.16 1.73 -11.12
N SER A 110 26.61 0.99 -12.11
CA SER A 110 26.29 -0.43 -12.26
C SER A 110 27.09 -1.23 -11.24
N VAL A 111 26.52 -1.51 -10.09
CA VAL A 111 27.03 -2.50 -9.15
C VAL A 111 26.22 -3.78 -9.37
N LEU A 112 26.87 -4.88 -9.68
CA LEU A 112 26.26 -6.20 -9.90
C LEU A 112 25.25 -6.27 -11.06
N GLY A 113 25.42 -5.48 -12.15
CA GLY A 113 24.47 -5.50 -13.27
C GLY A 113 23.11 -4.88 -12.95
N LEU A 114 22.94 -4.27 -11.78
CA LEU A 114 21.74 -3.55 -11.35
C LEU A 114 21.71 -2.17 -12.03
N SER A 115 20.99 -2.08 -13.12
CA SER A 115 21.13 -0.99 -14.10
C SER A 115 20.41 0.32 -13.74
N LYS A 116 19.75 0.46 -12.58
CA LYS A 116 18.84 1.61 -12.37
C LYS A 116 18.72 2.14 -10.94
N GLY A 117 19.77 2.14 -10.18
CA GLY A 117 19.83 2.94 -8.96
C GLY A 117 19.06 2.42 -7.74
N LEU A 118 19.76 2.21 -6.66
CA LEU A 118 19.18 1.89 -5.35
C LEU A 118 18.37 3.07 -4.82
N CYS A 119 17.15 2.81 -4.33
CA CYS A 119 16.28 3.85 -3.77
C CYS A 119 15.92 3.52 -2.33
N PHE A 120 16.21 4.45 -1.40
CA PHE A 120 15.68 4.42 -0.03
C PHE A 120 14.32 5.10 0.04
N VAL A 121 13.47 4.58 0.91
CA VAL A 121 12.10 5.07 1.08
C VAL A 121 11.80 5.20 2.57
N GLY A 122 11.30 6.38 2.97
CA GLY A 122 10.56 6.56 4.21
C GLY A 122 9.07 6.55 3.90
N PHE A 123 8.24 5.93 4.72
CA PHE A 123 6.81 5.84 4.46
C PHE A 123 5.95 6.02 5.70
N ILE A 124 4.74 6.53 5.46
CA ILE A 124 3.63 6.54 6.40
C ILE A 124 2.39 6.06 5.64
N ASP A 125 1.73 5.06 6.19
CA ASP A 125 0.47 4.50 5.70
C ASP A 125 -0.63 4.74 6.72
N GLY A 126 -1.86 4.96 6.28
CA GLY A 126 -3.02 5.08 7.15
C GLY A 126 -4.31 4.71 6.43
N GLY A 127 -5.26 4.10 7.13
CA GLY A 127 -6.53 3.74 6.54
C GLY A 127 -7.54 3.20 7.53
N VAL A 128 -8.76 3.12 7.06
CA VAL A 128 -9.91 2.56 7.78
C VAL A 128 -10.56 1.48 6.93
N ILE A 129 -11.00 0.41 7.57
CA ILE A 129 -11.64 -0.73 6.94
C ILE A 129 -12.82 -1.17 7.81
N ASN A 130 -13.96 -1.46 7.17
CA ASN A 130 -15.14 -1.94 7.87
C ASN A 130 -15.97 -2.88 6.99
N LYS A 131 -16.98 -3.51 7.58
CA LYS A 131 -17.94 -4.34 6.84
C LYS A 131 -18.84 -3.52 5.93
N ASN A 132 -19.28 -2.34 6.37
CA ASN A 132 -20.10 -1.43 5.60
C ASN A 132 -19.45 -0.05 5.51
N TRP A 133 -19.74 0.66 4.44
CA TRP A 133 -19.23 2.01 4.21
C TRP A 133 -19.69 3.00 5.28
N ASP A 134 -20.93 2.89 5.72
CA ASP A 134 -21.53 3.80 6.70
C ASP A 134 -20.91 3.63 8.11
N ASP A 135 -20.27 2.48 8.37
CA ASP A 135 -19.56 2.19 9.61
C ASP A 135 -18.08 2.65 9.57
N ILE A 136 -17.62 3.23 8.45
CA ILE A 136 -16.26 3.75 8.32
C ILE A 136 -16.13 5.00 9.19
N ASN A 137 -15.31 4.90 10.23
CA ASN A 137 -15.04 5.97 11.18
C ASN A 137 -13.53 6.14 11.38
N MET A 138 -13.09 7.39 11.51
CA MET A 138 -11.70 7.74 11.78
C MET A 138 -11.19 7.26 13.16
N ASP A 139 -12.08 6.95 14.10
CA ASP A 139 -11.72 6.34 15.39
C ASP A 139 -11.09 4.94 15.20
N ASN A 140 -11.41 4.27 14.08
CA ASN A 140 -10.86 2.99 13.71
C ASN A 140 -9.61 3.10 12.82
N LEU A 141 -8.98 4.27 12.77
CA LEU A 141 -7.79 4.49 11.96
C LEU A 141 -6.66 3.54 12.36
N ILE A 142 -6.15 2.84 11.37
CA ILE A 142 -4.98 1.98 11.46
C ILE A 142 -3.87 2.63 10.65
N GLY A 143 -2.69 2.69 11.20
CA GLY A 143 -1.54 3.26 10.53
C GLY A 143 -0.33 2.33 10.52
N GLY A 144 0.69 2.76 9.81
CA GLY A 144 1.99 2.15 9.82
C GLY A 144 3.04 3.13 9.30
N ALA A 145 4.21 3.11 9.89
CA ALA A 145 5.33 3.93 9.47
C ALA A 145 6.62 3.13 9.46
N GLY A 146 7.56 3.50 8.60
CA GLY A 146 8.82 2.78 8.50
C GLY A 146 9.71 3.26 7.38
N ILE A 147 10.69 2.42 7.09
CA ILE A 147 11.68 2.63 6.05
C ILE A 147 11.75 1.43 5.12
N GLY A 148 12.26 1.64 3.94
CA GLY A 148 12.42 0.55 2.97
C GLY A 148 13.47 0.83 1.92
N VAL A 149 13.76 -0.21 1.16
CA VAL A 149 14.70 -0.19 0.04
C VAL A 149 13.99 -0.70 -1.21
N ARG A 150 14.32 -0.08 -2.33
CA ARG A 150 13.89 -0.48 -3.67
C ARG A 150 15.12 -0.83 -4.47
N ILE A 151 15.22 -2.09 -4.85
CA ILE A 151 16.33 -2.62 -5.63
C ILE A 151 15.80 -2.88 -7.04
N PRO A 152 16.21 -2.09 -8.04
CA PRO A 152 15.79 -2.34 -9.41
C PRO A 152 16.40 -3.64 -9.92
N VAL A 153 15.55 -4.48 -10.49
CA VAL A 153 15.94 -5.75 -11.10
C VAL A 153 15.46 -5.74 -12.56
N PRO A 154 16.30 -6.06 -13.53
CA PRO A 154 15.90 -6.13 -14.92
C PRO A 154 14.64 -6.93 -15.10
N ILE A 155 13.94 -7.45 -15.57
CA ILE A 155 12.76 -8.30 -15.72
C ILE A 155 11.68 -8.09 -14.62
N LEU A 156 12.07 -8.05 -13.34
CA LEU A 156 11.13 -7.98 -12.20
C LEU A 156 10.74 -6.54 -11.81
N GLN A 157 11.24 -5.52 -12.49
CA GLN A 157 11.07 -4.08 -12.23
C GLN A 157 11.76 -3.63 -10.94
N SER A 158 11.34 -4.08 -9.77
CA SER A 158 12.02 -3.80 -8.50
C SER A 158 11.65 -4.82 -7.43
N ILE A 159 12.65 -5.17 -6.61
CA ILE A 159 12.42 -5.83 -5.33
C ILE A 159 12.30 -4.76 -4.27
N ARG A 160 11.29 -4.91 -3.43
CA ARG A 160 10.95 -4.00 -2.35
C ARG A 160 11.06 -4.69 -1.02
N ILE A 161 11.82 -4.09 -0.10
CA ILE A 161 11.97 -4.56 1.26
C ILE A 161 11.60 -3.39 2.17
N ASP A 162 10.56 -3.54 2.97
CA ASP A 162 10.07 -2.52 3.92
C ASP A 162 10.12 -3.09 5.33
N ILE A 163 10.60 -2.28 6.28
CA ILE A 163 10.54 -2.55 7.72
C ILE A 163 9.69 -1.44 8.33
N GLY A 164 8.65 -1.81 9.07
CA GLY A 164 7.75 -0.83 9.63
C GLY A 164 7.10 -1.27 10.92
N TRP A 165 6.53 -0.31 11.61
CA TRP A 165 5.77 -0.47 12.85
C TRP A 165 4.32 -0.07 12.60
N GLY A 166 3.40 -0.94 13.00
CA GLY A 166 1.98 -0.64 12.99
C GLY A 166 1.63 0.43 14.04
N ILE A 167 0.64 1.25 13.72
CA ILE A 167 0.14 2.33 14.58
C ILE A 167 -1.35 2.10 14.81
N LYS A 168 -1.77 2.04 16.07
CA LYS A 168 -3.17 2.03 16.48
C LYS A 168 -3.35 2.89 17.72
N ASN A 169 -4.43 3.67 17.78
CA ASN A 169 -4.72 4.58 18.90
C ASN A 169 -3.53 5.52 19.22
N LYS A 170 -2.87 6.04 18.17
CA LYS A 170 -1.69 6.91 18.25
C LYS A 170 -0.45 6.27 18.88
N MET A 171 -0.45 4.95 19.09
CA MET A 171 0.68 4.22 19.66
C MET A 171 1.29 3.27 18.61
N PHE A 172 2.60 3.19 18.63
CA PHE A 172 3.34 2.21 17.83
C PHE A 172 3.28 0.82 18.45
N ASN A 173 3.13 -0.19 17.61
CA ASN A 173 3.32 -1.57 18.04
C ASN A 173 4.76 -1.80 18.53
N LYS A 174 4.92 -2.62 19.57
CA LYS A 174 6.24 -3.01 20.07
C LYS A 174 7.07 -3.76 19.01
N ASN A 175 6.42 -4.57 18.19
CA ASN A 175 7.08 -5.40 17.19
C ASN A 175 6.98 -4.76 15.80
N TYR A 176 8.08 -4.81 15.07
CA TYR A 176 8.11 -4.45 13.65
C TYR A 176 7.62 -5.60 12.77
N ALA A 177 7.25 -5.28 11.55
CA ALA A 177 7.00 -6.24 10.49
C ALA A 177 7.91 -5.96 9.30
N VAL A 178 8.41 -7.04 8.68
CA VAL A 178 9.18 -6.98 7.43
C VAL A 178 8.26 -7.38 6.29
N HIS A 179 8.25 -6.58 5.25
CA HIS A 179 7.46 -6.80 4.06
C HIS A 179 8.38 -6.93 2.85
N LEU A 180 8.25 -8.05 2.14
CA LEU A 180 8.90 -8.29 0.86
C LEU A 180 7.87 -8.24 -0.26
N ALA A 181 8.16 -7.55 -1.34
CA ALA A 181 7.33 -7.55 -2.52
C ALA A 181 8.15 -7.32 -3.80
N ILE A 182 7.62 -7.82 -4.90
CA ILE A 182 8.10 -7.52 -6.24
C ILE A 182 7.19 -6.43 -6.80
N GLN A 183 7.74 -5.50 -7.57
CA GLN A 183 7.08 -4.31 -8.12
C GLN A 183 6.84 -3.16 -7.11
N GLN A 184 6.48 -2.00 -7.64
CA GLN A 184 6.12 -0.83 -6.83
C GLN A 184 4.74 -1.01 -6.18
N LYS A 185 4.52 -0.33 -5.07
CA LYS A 185 3.24 -0.33 -4.38
C LYS A 185 2.16 0.41 -5.19
N PHE A 186 2.55 1.49 -5.90
CA PHE A 186 1.67 2.34 -6.71
C PHE A 186 2.46 3.18 -7.74
#